data_3d6d48f00f8158cab597ed78d1feb2fc
#
_entry.id   3d6d48f00f8158cab597ed78d1feb2fc
#
_cell.length_a   1.000
_cell.length_b   1.000
_cell.length_c   1.000
_cell.angle_alpha   90.00
_cell.angle_beta   90.00
_cell.angle_gamma   90.00
#
_symmetry.space_group_name_H-M   'P 1'
#
loop_
_entity.id
_entity.type
_entity.pdbx_description
1 polymer ?
#
loop_
_entity_poly.entity_id
_entity_poly.type
_entity_poly.pdbx_seq_one_letter_code
_entity_poly.pdbx_strand_id
1 'polypeptide(L)'
;MNDQGRVPTTRKDRFIAKLVDLLVRAIYRDVQVYWPVPPPLGGPQLTVANHFGGFADGLVLLYALPRRPGIVARDLIWKVPVVGRLMTWLGGIPVHKPEDGAEASANDQMFGSCYAALRGGGHLLIF
;
A
#
# COMPACT_ATOMS: atom_id res chain seq x y z
N MET A 1 -12.59 19.11 -5.36
CA MET A 1 -12.52 17.80 -4.68
C MET A 1 -12.51 16.74 -5.78
N ASN A 2 -11.32 16.28 -6.16
CA ASN A 2 -11.23 15.22 -7.16
C ASN A 2 -11.66 13.92 -6.51
N ASP A 3 -12.92 13.56 -6.70
CA ASP A 3 -13.40 12.21 -6.50
C ASP A 3 -12.80 11.36 -7.63
N GLN A 4 -11.53 11.03 -7.48
CA GLN A 4 -10.74 10.26 -8.43
C GLN A 4 -11.20 8.81 -8.38
N GLY A 5 -12.46 8.52 -8.77
CA GLY A 5 -12.90 7.16 -9.09
C GLY A 5 -12.49 6.05 -8.10
N ARG A 6 -12.26 6.41 -6.83
CA ARG A 6 -11.94 5.44 -5.79
C ARG A 6 -13.09 4.46 -5.67
N VAL A 7 -12.84 3.19 -5.89
CA VAL A 7 -13.79 2.12 -5.65
C VAL A 7 -13.55 1.54 -4.26
N PRO A 8 -14.16 2.09 -3.20
CA PRO A 8 -14.09 1.48 -1.88
C PRO A 8 -14.97 0.24 -1.87
N THR A 9 -14.35 -0.91 -1.73
CA THR A 9 -15.04 -2.19 -1.71
C THR A 9 -15.63 -2.53 -0.35
N THR A 10 -15.11 -1.96 0.73
CA THR A 10 -15.55 -2.23 2.10
C THR A 10 -15.73 -0.95 2.93
N ARG A 11 -16.43 -1.06 4.08
CA ARG A 11 -16.51 0.05 5.07
C ARG A 11 -15.13 0.45 5.59
N LYS A 12 -14.24 -0.53 5.76
CA LYS A 12 -12.84 -0.33 6.14
C LYS A 12 -12.11 0.50 5.08
N ASP A 13 -12.24 0.16 3.80
CA ASP A 13 -11.57 0.90 2.72
C ASP A 13 -12.06 2.36 2.65
N ARG A 14 -13.34 2.61 2.87
CA ARG A 14 -13.89 3.98 2.96
C ARG A 14 -13.32 4.77 4.13
N PHE A 15 -13.18 4.14 5.30
CA PHE A 15 -12.59 4.78 6.47
C PHE A 15 -11.12 5.12 6.23
N ILE A 16 -10.35 4.17 5.69
CA ILE A 16 -8.93 4.37 5.33
C ILE A 16 -8.80 5.50 4.31
N ALA A 17 -9.64 5.52 3.27
CA ALA A 17 -9.60 6.57 2.26
C ALA A 17 -9.84 7.97 2.85
N LYS A 18 -10.81 8.12 3.77
CA LYS A 18 -11.06 9.39 4.47
C LYS A 18 -9.89 9.81 5.36
N LEU A 19 -9.30 8.86 6.09
CA LEU A 19 -8.15 9.12 6.94
C LEU A 19 -6.94 9.56 6.10
N VAL A 20 -6.66 8.86 5.00
CA VAL A 20 -5.59 9.21 4.06
C VAL A 20 -5.82 10.59 3.46
N ASP A 21 -7.05 10.91 3.03
CA ASP A 21 -7.40 12.24 2.51
C ASP A 21 -7.14 13.34 3.55
N LEU A 22 -7.55 13.12 4.78
CA LEU A 22 -7.29 14.06 5.88
C LEU A 22 -5.80 14.28 6.11
N LEU A 23 -5.01 13.19 6.19
CA LEU A 23 -3.57 13.28 6.43
C LEU A 23 -2.83 13.95 5.27
N VAL A 24 -3.19 13.63 4.03
CA VAL A 24 -2.59 14.26 2.84
C VAL A 24 -2.87 15.76 2.85
N ARG A 25 -4.10 16.18 3.13
CA ARG A 25 -4.47 17.61 3.21
C ARG A 25 -3.81 18.34 4.38
N ALA A 26 -3.48 17.63 5.45
CA ALA A 26 -2.73 18.21 6.58
C ALA A 26 -1.26 18.46 6.24
N ILE A 27 -0.68 17.64 5.37
CA ILE A 27 0.75 17.70 5.02
C ILE A 27 0.98 18.51 3.74
N TYR A 28 0.11 18.34 2.73
CA TYR A 28 0.26 18.94 1.41
C TYR A 28 -0.86 19.96 1.14
N ARG A 29 -0.48 21.11 0.59
CA ARG A 29 -1.45 22.15 0.18
C ARG A 29 -2.30 21.70 -0.99
N ASP A 30 -1.68 21.01 -1.95
CA ASP A 30 -2.34 20.47 -3.14
C ASP A 30 -1.59 19.20 -3.61
N VAL A 31 -2.33 18.23 -4.13
CA VAL A 31 -1.77 17.03 -4.76
C VAL A 31 -2.46 16.84 -6.09
N GLN A 32 -1.70 16.97 -7.15
CA GLN A 32 -2.17 16.74 -8.51
C GLN A 32 -1.70 15.38 -8.99
N VAL A 33 -2.63 14.56 -9.43
CA VAL A 33 -2.35 13.22 -9.94
C VAL A 33 -2.58 13.21 -11.44
N TYR A 34 -1.54 12.91 -12.19
CA TYR A 34 -1.61 12.78 -13.63
C TYR A 34 -1.39 11.33 -14.04
N TRP A 35 -2.35 10.78 -14.77
CA TRP A 35 -2.29 9.44 -15.31
C TRP A 35 -2.23 9.49 -16.83
N PRO A 36 -1.09 9.23 -17.48
CA PRO A 36 -1.03 9.08 -18.94
C PRO A 36 -1.96 7.99 -19.45
N VAL A 37 -2.06 6.90 -18.68
CA VAL A 37 -3.03 5.81 -18.87
C VAL A 37 -3.68 5.56 -17.52
N PRO A 38 -5.01 5.68 -17.39
CA PRO A 38 -5.69 5.41 -16.13
C PRO A 38 -5.42 3.98 -15.63
N PRO A 39 -5.14 3.80 -14.34
CA PRO A 39 -4.94 2.47 -13.79
C PRO A 39 -6.26 1.67 -13.81
N PRO A 40 -6.19 0.34 -13.95
CA PRO A 40 -7.38 -0.50 -13.96
C PRO A 40 -8.11 -0.45 -12.62
N LEU A 41 -9.45 -0.47 -12.66
CA LEU A 41 -10.30 -0.44 -11.47
C LEU A 41 -10.60 -1.84 -10.90
N GLY A 42 -10.20 -2.91 -11.59
CA GLY A 42 -10.46 -4.28 -11.18
C GLY A 42 -9.37 -5.25 -11.59
N GLY A 43 -9.46 -6.48 -11.12
CA GLY A 43 -8.51 -7.54 -11.41
C GLY A 43 -7.21 -7.48 -10.59
N PRO A 44 -6.31 -8.46 -10.75
CA PRO A 44 -5.01 -8.46 -10.10
C PRO A 44 -4.14 -7.32 -10.62
N GLN A 45 -3.50 -6.60 -9.72
CA GLN A 45 -2.68 -5.43 -10.07
C GLN A 45 -1.42 -5.37 -9.21
N LEU A 46 -0.30 -5.09 -9.84
CA LEU A 46 0.95 -4.80 -9.18
C LEU A 46 1.42 -3.39 -9.56
N THR A 47 1.51 -2.51 -8.58
CA THR A 47 2.09 -1.17 -8.75
C THR A 47 3.51 -1.15 -8.21
N VAL A 48 4.43 -0.65 -8.99
CA VAL A 48 5.83 -0.42 -8.59
C VAL A 48 6.08 1.08 -8.60
N ALA A 49 6.67 1.59 -7.52
CA ALA A 49 6.93 3.02 -7.38
C ALA A 49 8.34 3.30 -6.83
N ASN A 50 8.87 4.47 -7.16
CA ASN A 50 10.08 4.98 -6.54
C ASN A 50 9.82 5.34 -5.07
N HIS A 51 10.85 5.20 -4.23
CA HIS A 51 10.74 5.41 -2.80
C HIS A 51 11.86 6.33 -2.28
N PHE A 52 11.55 7.62 -2.17
CA PHE A 52 12.50 8.64 -1.73
C PHE A 52 12.11 9.34 -0.42
N GLY A 53 10.82 9.47 -0.16
CA GLY A 53 10.25 10.25 0.95
C GLY A 53 9.76 9.41 2.14
N GLY A 54 10.13 8.15 2.23
CA GLY A 54 9.75 7.30 3.37
C GLY A 54 8.22 7.14 3.51
N PHE A 55 7.69 7.40 4.70
CA PHE A 55 6.26 7.27 4.99
C PHE A 55 5.36 8.11 4.06
N ALA A 56 5.84 9.30 3.65
CA ALA A 56 5.08 10.21 2.80
C ALA A 56 4.75 9.61 1.42
N ASP A 57 5.66 8.84 0.84
CA ASP A 57 5.43 8.19 -0.46
C ASP A 57 4.27 7.20 -0.40
N GLY A 58 4.25 6.37 0.65
CA GLY A 58 3.15 5.43 0.88
C GLY A 58 1.82 6.14 1.04
N LEU A 59 1.79 7.24 1.78
CA LEU A 59 0.59 8.04 2.00
C LEU A 59 0.06 8.67 0.70
N VAL A 60 0.95 9.27 -0.10
CA VAL A 60 0.59 9.88 -1.39
C VAL A 60 0.09 8.83 -2.38
N LEU A 61 0.70 7.65 -2.43
CA LEU A 61 0.24 6.57 -3.30
C LEU A 61 -1.11 5.99 -2.86
N LEU A 62 -1.34 5.84 -1.55
CA LEU A 62 -2.67 5.48 -1.04
C LEU A 62 -3.74 6.53 -1.37
N TYR A 63 -3.34 7.79 -1.47
CA TYR A 63 -4.22 8.88 -1.90
C TYR A 63 -4.49 8.83 -3.41
N ALA A 64 -3.45 8.65 -4.22
CA ALA A 64 -3.50 8.74 -5.68
C ALA A 64 -4.15 7.52 -6.35
N LEU A 65 -3.89 6.32 -5.81
CA LEU A 65 -4.38 5.09 -6.42
C LEU A 65 -5.90 4.92 -6.23
N PRO A 66 -6.65 4.59 -7.29
CA PRO A 66 -8.10 4.44 -7.22
C PRO A 66 -8.56 3.26 -6.36
N ARG A 67 -7.73 2.23 -6.27
CA ARG A 67 -7.93 1.06 -5.39
C ARG A 67 -6.82 1.02 -4.35
N ARG A 68 -7.19 0.75 -3.09
CA ARG A 68 -6.23 0.59 -2.01
C ARG A 68 -5.35 -0.64 -2.25
N PRO A 69 -4.02 -0.48 -2.37
CA PRO A 69 -3.11 -1.61 -2.46
C PRO A 69 -2.79 -2.21 -1.08
N GLY A 70 -2.44 -3.48 -1.04
CA GLY A 70 -1.65 -4.06 0.02
C GLY A 70 -0.19 -3.63 -0.15
N ILE A 71 0.41 -3.07 0.89
CA ILE A 71 1.78 -2.55 0.82
C ILE A 71 2.76 -3.66 1.19
N VAL A 72 3.70 -3.94 0.30
CA VAL A 72 4.83 -4.83 0.59
C VAL A 72 5.95 -3.98 1.17
N ALA A 73 6.33 -4.22 2.43
CA ALA A 73 7.28 -3.41 3.18
C ALA A 73 8.24 -4.25 4.02
N ARG A 74 9.38 -3.66 4.40
CA ARG A 74 10.36 -4.35 5.25
C ARG A 74 9.75 -4.75 6.59
N ASP A 75 10.07 -5.95 7.04
CA ASP A 75 9.60 -6.54 8.32
C ASP A 75 9.98 -5.70 9.55
N LEU A 76 11.06 -4.92 9.48
CA LEU A 76 11.47 -4.01 10.55
C LEU A 76 10.37 -3.02 10.97
N ILE A 77 9.46 -2.67 10.06
CA ILE A 77 8.32 -1.79 10.34
C ILE A 77 7.39 -2.42 11.39
N TRP A 78 7.25 -3.74 11.36
CA TRP A 78 6.42 -4.48 12.33
C TRP A 78 7.02 -4.56 13.73
N LYS A 79 8.32 -4.28 13.88
CA LYS A 79 9.00 -4.21 15.18
C LYS A 79 8.62 -2.95 15.97
N VAL A 80 8.05 -1.94 15.29
CA VAL A 80 7.50 -0.75 15.96
C VAL A 80 6.06 -1.03 16.37
N PRO A 81 5.72 -1.10 17.67
CA PRO A 81 4.44 -1.69 18.14
C PRO A 81 3.17 -1.10 17.53
N VAL A 82 3.07 0.22 17.47
CA VAL A 82 1.88 0.90 16.93
C VAL A 82 1.86 0.81 15.41
N VAL A 83 3.00 1.05 14.76
CA VAL A 83 3.15 1.04 13.30
C VAL A 83 2.95 -0.37 12.75
N GLY A 84 3.50 -1.39 13.42
CA GLY A 84 3.31 -2.78 13.02
C GLY A 84 1.85 -3.22 13.05
N ARG A 85 1.11 -2.84 14.10
CA ARG A 85 -0.34 -3.11 14.18
C ARG A 85 -1.11 -2.39 13.07
N LEU A 86 -0.76 -1.13 12.79
CA LEU A 86 -1.35 -0.37 11.70
C LEU A 86 -1.07 -1.02 10.35
N MET A 87 0.17 -1.44 10.09
CA MET A 87 0.54 -2.12 8.85
C MET A 87 -0.22 -3.44 8.66
N THR A 88 -0.35 -4.24 9.71
CA THR A 88 -1.16 -5.47 9.68
C THR A 88 -2.62 -5.15 9.38
N TRP A 89 -3.17 -4.13 10.03
CA TRP A 89 -4.56 -3.71 9.82
C TRP A 89 -4.78 -3.17 8.40
N LEU A 90 -3.79 -2.50 7.81
CA LEU A 90 -3.80 -2.03 6.43
C LEU A 90 -3.63 -3.17 5.40
N GLY A 91 -3.33 -4.39 5.83
CA GLY A 91 -3.07 -5.52 4.94
C GLY A 91 -1.66 -5.49 4.35
N GLY A 92 -0.70 -4.93 5.07
CA GLY A 92 0.71 -4.94 4.68
C GLY A 92 1.30 -6.35 4.68
N ILE A 93 2.23 -6.60 3.77
CA ILE A 93 2.95 -7.88 3.63
C ILE A 93 4.42 -7.63 3.97
N PRO A 94 4.97 -8.30 5.02
CA PRO A 94 6.36 -8.12 5.40
C PRO A 94 7.31 -8.81 4.42
N VAL A 95 8.38 -8.11 4.07
CA VAL A 95 9.52 -8.65 3.31
C VAL A 95 10.73 -8.74 4.25
N HIS A 96 11.35 -9.90 4.26
CA HIS A 96 12.54 -10.16 5.03
C HIS A 96 13.80 -9.97 4.17
N LYS A 97 14.78 -9.23 4.67
CA LYS A 97 16.06 -9.05 3.99
C LYS A 97 17.15 -9.90 4.66
N PRO A 98 18.03 -10.54 3.87
CA PRO A 98 19.19 -11.29 4.40
C PRO A 98 20.10 -10.41 5.28
N GLU A 99 20.22 -9.12 4.94
CA GLU A 99 21.00 -8.13 5.71
C GLU A 99 20.47 -7.95 7.15
N ASP A 100 19.18 -8.23 7.37
CA ASP A 100 18.54 -8.16 8.68
C ASP A 100 18.63 -9.51 9.44
N GLY A 101 19.43 -10.48 8.96
CA GLY A 101 19.63 -11.79 9.55
C GLY A 101 18.55 -12.82 9.20
N ALA A 102 17.73 -12.56 8.19
CA ALA A 102 16.70 -13.49 7.74
C ALA A 102 17.28 -14.61 6.86
N GLU A 103 16.73 -15.81 7.02
CA GLU A 103 17.03 -16.94 6.13
C GLU A 103 16.37 -16.76 4.77
N ALA A 104 16.91 -17.41 3.72
CA ALA A 104 16.35 -17.34 2.37
C ALA A 104 14.89 -17.81 2.29
N SER A 105 14.52 -18.79 3.11
CA SER A 105 13.16 -19.32 3.22
C SER A 105 12.14 -18.37 3.87
N ALA A 106 12.61 -17.32 4.56
CA ALA A 106 11.73 -16.38 5.25
C ALA A 106 10.77 -15.63 4.30
N ASN A 107 11.15 -15.50 3.04
CA ASN A 107 10.33 -14.85 2.03
C ASN A 107 9.33 -15.80 1.32
N ASP A 108 9.37 -17.09 1.55
CA ASP A 108 8.44 -18.03 0.91
C ASP A 108 6.99 -17.73 1.32
N GLN A 109 6.78 -17.42 2.60
CA GLN A 109 5.47 -17.00 3.10
C GLN A 109 5.03 -15.67 2.51
N MET A 110 5.95 -14.74 2.33
CA MET A 110 5.68 -13.44 1.67
C MET A 110 5.22 -13.66 0.23
N PHE A 111 5.93 -14.47 -0.55
CA PHE A 111 5.52 -14.81 -1.92
C PHE A 111 4.16 -15.49 -1.95
N GLY A 112 3.91 -16.44 -1.05
CA GLY A 112 2.60 -17.10 -0.90
C GLY A 112 1.48 -16.09 -0.65
N SER A 113 1.69 -15.13 0.23
CA SER A 113 0.73 -14.06 0.54
C SER A 113 0.49 -13.15 -0.65
N CYS A 114 1.54 -12.78 -1.39
CA CYS A 114 1.42 -11.97 -2.61
C CYS A 114 0.63 -12.70 -3.70
N TYR A 115 0.94 -13.98 -3.94
CA TYR A 115 0.19 -14.80 -4.91
C TYR A 115 -1.27 -14.97 -4.53
N ALA A 116 -1.56 -15.22 -3.25
CA ALA A 116 -2.94 -15.34 -2.78
C ALA A 116 -3.72 -14.04 -2.98
N ALA A 117 -3.11 -12.90 -2.67
CA ALA A 117 -3.72 -11.58 -2.87
C ALA A 117 -4.01 -11.32 -4.35
N LEU A 118 -3.05 -11.57 -5.25
CA LEU A 118 -3.23 -11.36 -6.68
C LEU A 118 -4.25 -12.33 -7.30
N ARG A 119 -4.25 -13.60 -6.92
CA ARG A 119 -5.26 -14.59 -7.36
C ARG A 119 -6.67 -14.20 -6.94
N GLY A 120 -6.82 -13.56 -5.79
CA GLY A 120 -8.09 -12.99 -5.33
C GLY A 120 -8.49 -11.68 -6.03
N GLY A 121 -7.77 -11.25 -7.07
CA GLY A 121 -8.02 -9.98 -7.76
C GLY A 121 -7.53 -8.76 -6.98
N GLY A 122 -6.62 -8.95 -6.03
CA GLY A 122 -6.06 -7.89 -5.18
C GLY A 122 -5.08 -6.98 -5.92
N HIS A 123 -4.75 -5.89 -5.24
CA HIS A 123 -3.78 -4.90 -5.69
C HIS A 123 -2.61 -4.84 -4.70
N LEU A 124 -1.38 -4.94 -5.19
CA LEU A 124 -0.16 -4.83 -4.40
C LEU A 124 0.66 -3.59 -4.82
N LEU A 125 1.31 -2.98 -3.85
CA LEU A 125 2.26 -1.88 -4.03
C LEU A 125 3.63 -2.30 -3.51
N ILE A 126 4.66 -2.13 -4.35
CA ILE A 126 6.06 -2.38 -4.04
C ILE A 126 6.86 -1.10 -4.34
N PHE A 127 7.81 -0.79 -3.45
CA PHE A 127 8.77 0.29 -3.61
C PHE A 127 10.16 -0.24 -3.96
#